data_f8b9b14d3c97ebbcd35b473445bf641b
#
_entry.id   f8b9b14d3c97ebbcd35b473445bf641b
#
_cell.length_a   1.000
_cell.length_b   1.000
_cell.length_c   1.000
_cell.angle_alpha   90.00
_cell.angle_beta   90.00
_cell.angle_gamma   90.00
#
_symmetry.space_group_name_H-M   'P 1'
#
loop_
_entity.id
_entity.type
_entity.pdbx_description
1 polymer ?
#
loop_
_entity_poly.entity_id
_entity_poly.type
_entity_poly.pdbx_seq_one_letter_code
_entity_poly.pdbx_strand_id
1 'polypeptide(L)'
;SSVLEIDSNPIALAASRKNLGLHFQNQNFSAEEFSQMKTDGFDALSKLESDNQRYDFVILDPPAFAKRKKQTKAALNAYTKLAQAGAKVTKKGGILFAASCSVHVQTANFYKAVFAGIHSAGRGYEEISRTGHAKDHPLTFREGEYLKGVFCKIT
;
A
#
# COMPACT_ATOMS: atom_id res chain seq x y z
N SER A 1 10.34 16.85 -3.74
CA SER A 1 9.85 15.50 -3.34
C SER A 1 9.69 14.65 -4.58
N SER A 2 10.09 13.38 -4.51
CA SER A 2 9.99 12.44 -5.63
C SER A 2 8.96 11.35 -5.33
N VAL A 3 8.32 10.82 -6.39
CA VAL A 3 7.35 9.74 -6.33
C VAL A 3 7.82 8.58 -7.19
N LEU A 4 7.83 7.38 -6.64
CA LEU A 4 7.99 6.13 -7.39
C LEU A 4 6.65 5.38 -7.39
N GLU A 5 6.08 5.19 -8.56
CA GLU A 5 4.88 4.36 -8.78
C GLU A 5 5.29 2.97 -9.26
N ILE A 6 4.65 1.94 -8.68
CA ILE A 6 4.94 0.54 -8.98
C ILE A 6 3.63 -0.15 -9.34
N ASP A 7 3.54 -0.70 -10.54
CA ASP A 7 2.42 -1.54 -10.97
C ASP A 7 2.90 -2.54 -12.03
N SER A 8 2.33 -3.72 -12.05
CA SER A 8 2.59 -4.73 -13.09
C SER A 8 1.84 -4.44 -14.38
N ASN A 9 0.76 -3.63 -14.33
CA ASN A 9 -0.09 -3.30 -15.46
C ASN A 9 0.41 -2.07 -16.21
N PRO A 10 0.93 -2.20 -17.44
CA PRO A 10 1.44 -1.07 -18.22
C PRO A 10 0.35 -0.04 -18.59
N ILE A 11 -0.92 -0.47 -18.66
CA ILE A 11 -2.04 0.45 -18.97
C ILE A 11 -2.30 1.36 -17.77
N ALA A 12 -2.25 0.81 -16.54
CA ALA A 12 -2.39 1.59 -15.32
C ALA A 12 -1.28 2.64 -15.19
N LEU A 13 -0.03 2.25 -15.41
CA LEU A 13 1.12 3.15 -15.41
C LEU A 13 1.00 4.25 -16.47
N ALA A 14 0.56 3.91 -17.68
CA ALA A 14 0.37 4.91 -18.75
C ALA A 14 -0.76 5.89 -18.41
N ALA A 15 -1.87 5.40 -17.83
CA ALA A 15 -2.99 6.24 -17.40
C ALA A 15 -2.58 7.19 -16.27
N SER A 16 -1.84 6.68 -15.28
CA SER A 16 -1.31 7.48 -14.18
C SER A 16 -0.39 8.59 -14.69
N ARG A 17 0.56 8.26 -15.56
CA ARG A 17 1.45 9.27 -16.19
C ARG A 17 0.66 10.36 -16.92
N LYS A 18 -0.39 9.97 -17.66
CA LYS A 18 -1.26 10.94 -18.35
C LYS A 18 -1.98 11.84 -17.36
N ASN A 19 -2.55 11.28 -16.30
CA ASN A 19 -3.27 12.04 -15.28
C ASN A 19 -2.35 13.02 -14.55
N LEU A 20 -1.13 12.60 -14.20
CA LEU A 20 -0.11 13.45 -13.61
C LEU A 20 0.27 14.59 -14.57
N GLY A 21 0.46 14.32 -15.86
CA GLY A 21 0.74 15.33 -16.88
C GLY A 21 -0.33 16.43 -16.96
N LEU A 22 -1.62 16.06 -16.82
CA LEU A 22 -2.72 17.02 -16.77
C LEU A 22 -2.67 17.90 -15.51
N HIS A 23 -2.29 17.31 -14.37
CA HIS A 23 -2.18 18.04 -13.12
C HIS A 23 -0.97 19.00 -13.11
N PHE A 24 0.17 18.55 -13.62
CA PHE A 24 1.43 19.30 -13.60
C PHE A 24 1.47 20.46 -14.59
N GLN A 25 0.69 20.46 -15.66
CA GLN A 25 0.56 21.60 -16.55
C GLN A 25 0.07 22.88 -15.84
N ASN A 26 -0.56 22.72 -14.67
CA ASN A 26 -1.06 23.81 -13.84
C ASN A 26 -0.20 24.14 -12.61
N GLN A 27 0.89 23.37 -12.37
CA GLN A 27 1.79 23.57 -11.23
C GLN A 27 3.25 23.33 -11.69
N ASN A 28 4.19 24.09 -11.15
CA ASN A 28 5.64 24.02 -11.46
C ASN A 28 6.30 22.73 -10.92
N PHE A 29 5.75 21.57 -11.27
CA PHE A 29 6.30 20.27 -10.86
C PHE A 29 7.06 19.65 -12.04
N SER A 30 8.32 19.31 -11.86
CA SER A 30 9.12 18.71 -12.95
C SER A 30 8.80 17.22 -13.10
N ALA A 31 8.70 16.76 -14.34
CA ALA A 31 8.49 15.34 -14.66
C ALA A 31 9.66 14.45 -14.16
N GLU A 32 10.79 15.03 -13.79
CA GLU A 32 11.96 14.33 -13.25
C GLU A 32 11.75 13.79 -11.82
N GLU A 33 10.77 14.36 -11.11
CA GLU A 33 10.42 13.91 -9.76
C GLU A 33 9.44 12.73 -9.73
N PHE A 34 9.01 12.24 -10.89
CA PHE A 34 8.10 11.09 -11.01
C PHE A 34 8.74 9.96 -11.83
N SER A 35 8.90 8.80 -11.21
CA SER A 35 9.41 7.59 -11.84
C SER A 35 8.42 6.43 -11.73
N GLN A 36 8.50 5.49 -12.67
CA GLN A 36 7.63 4.32 -12.72
C GLN A 36 8.44 3.04 -12.85
N MET A 37 8.02 1.99 -12.15
CA MET A 37 8.59 0.65 -12.23
C MET A 37 7.50 -0.35 -12.62
N LYS A 38 7.63 -0.95 -13.81
CA LYS A 38 6.72 -2.00 -14.29
C LYS A 38 7.18 -3.35 -13.77
N THR A 39 6.65 -3.77 -12.62
CA THR A 39 6.97 -5.06 -12.00
C THR A 39 5.92 -5.44 -10.96
N ASP A 40 5.98 -6.67 -10.45
CA ASP A 40 5.20 -7.08 -9.28
C ASP A 40 5.65 -6.32 -8.03
N GLY A 41 4.70 -6.00 -7.14
CA GLY A 41 4.97 -5.20 -5.95
C GLY A 41 5.94 -5.87 -4.97
N PHE A 42 5.93 -7.21 -4.84
CA PHE A 42 6.87 -7.93 -3.98
C PHE A 42 8.29 -7.90 -4.55
N ASP A 43 8.43 -8.09 -5.87
CA ASP A 43 9.73 -8.02 -6.56
C ASP A 43 10.31 -6.61 -6.47
N ALA A 44 9.46 -5.59 -6.67
CA ALA A 44 9.87 -4.20 -6.51
C ALA A 44 10.38 -3.89 -5.11
N LEU A 45 9.62 -4.24 -4.07
CA LEU A 45 10.03 -3.99 -2.68
C LEU A 45 11.30 -4.73 -2.31
N SER A 46 11.48 -5.97 -2.80
CA SER A 46 12.71 -6.74 -2.62
C SER A 46 13.92 -6.05 -3.27
N LYS A 47 13.74 -5.56 -4.49
CA LYS A 47 14.78 -4.79 -5.19
C LYS A 47 15.12 -3.49 -4.46
N LEU A 48 14.12 -2.71 -4.05
CA LEU A 48 14.32 -1.47 -3.31
C LEU A 48 15.04 -1.70 -1.98
N GLU A 49 14.72 -2.80 -1.27
CA GLU A 49 15.42 -3.21 -0.06
C GLU A 49 16.91 -3.50 -0.35
N SER A 50 17.20 -4.30 -1.40
CA SER A 50 18.58 -4.67 -1.78
C SER A 50 19.40 -3.46 -2.24
N ASP A 51 18.75 -2.48 -2.89
CA ASP A 51 19.36 -1.23 -3.35
C ASP A 51 19.46 -0.17 -2.23
N ASN A 52 19.11 -0.53 -0.97
CA ASN A 52 19.09 0.38 0.19
C ASN A 52 18.20 1.62 0.01
N GLN A 53 17.19 1.56 -0.87
CA GLN A 53 16.24 2.64 -1.08
C GLN A 53 15.27 2.74 0.09
N ARG A 54 15.01 3.95 0.58
CA ARG A 54 14.10 4.21 1.70
C ARG A 54 13.26 5.45 1.42
N TYR A 55 11.98 5.37 1.78
CA TYR A 55 10.98 6.39 1.47
C TYR A 55 10.36 6.97 2.74
N ASP A 56 9.99 8.23 2.69
CA ASP A 56 9.33 8.92 3.79
C ASP A 56 7.86 8.49 3.92
N PHE A 57 7.24 8.09 2.79
CA PHE A 57 5.88 7.60 2.74
C PHE A 57 5.78 6.40 1.78
N VAL A 58 5.27 5.28 2.27
CA VAL A 58 5.06 4.05 1.49
C VAL A 58 3.58 3.70 1.51
N ILE A 59 2.99 3.50 0.32
CA ILE A 59 1.59 3.10 0.15
C ILE A 59 1.56 1.66 -0.37
N LEU A 60 0.86 0.78 0.35
CA LEU A 60 0.60 -0.61 -0.02
C LEU A 60 -0.90 -0.76 -0.27
N ASP A 61 -1.31 -0.70 -1.53
CA ASP A 61 -2.70 -0.86 -1.97
C ASP A 61 -2.80 -1.98 -3.02
N PRO A 62 -2.63 -3.25 -2.60
CA PRO A 62 -2.67 -4.38 -3.52
C PRO A 62 -4.11 -4.70 -3.96
N PRO A 63 -4.28 -5.42 -5.07
CA PRO A 63 -5.57 -5.99 -5.42
C PRO A 63 -6.06 -6.96 -4.35
N ALA A 64 -7.36 -7.31 -4.36
CA ALA A 64 -7.94 -8.23 -3.40
C ALA A 64 -7.26 -9.60 -3.43
N PHE A 65 -6.48 -9.94 -2.41
CA PHE A 65 -5.82 -11.25 -2.29
C PHE A 65 -6.77 -12.40 -2.00
N ALA A 66 -7.96 -12.14 -1.43
CA ALA A 66 -8.98 -13.15 -1.22
C ALA A 66 -10.23 -12.87 -2.06
N LYS A 67 -10.36 -13.55 -3.20
CA LYS A 67 -11.58 -13.53 -4.03
C LYS A 67 -12.66 -14.52 -3.53
N ARG A 68 -12.29 -15.47 -2.67
CA ARG A 68 -13.17 -16.49 -2.09
C ARG A 68 -12.77 -16.73 -0.62
N LYS A 69 -13.74 -17.13 0.22
CA LYS A 69 -13.53 -17.36 1.67
C LYS A 69 -12.39 -18.35 1.97
N LYS A 70 -12.23 -19.40 1.19
CA LYS A 70 -11.14 -20.38 1.35
C LYS A 70 -9.73 -19.81 1.15
N GLN A 71 -9.59 -18.63 0.55
CA GLN A 71 -8.31 -17.94 0.30
C GLN A 71 -7.90 -17.00 1.45
N THR A 72 -8.74 -16.82 2.48
CA THR A 72 -8.51 -15.85 3.56
C THR A 72 -7.16 -16.05 4.26
N LYS A 73 -6.78 -17.30 4.57
CA LYS A 73 -5.50 -17.58 5.26
C LYS A 73 -4.30 -17.19 4.37
N ALA A 74 -4.34 -17.54 3.08
CA ALA A 74 -3.29 -17.18 2.13
C ALA A 74 -3.20 -15.65 1.95
N ALA A 75 -4.34 -14.98 1.88
CA ALA A 75 -4.41 -13.53 1.78
C ALA A 75 -3.80 -12.84 3.01
N LEU A 76 -4.11 -13.29 4.23
CA LEU A 76 -3.51 -12.75 5.45
C LEU A 76 -1.99 -12.91 5.46
N ASN A 77 -1.47 -14.06 5.03
CA ASN A 77 -0.03 -14.26 4.88
C ASN A 77 0.59 -13.31 3.83
N ALA A 78 -0.12 -13.05 2.72
CA ALA A 78 0.34 -12.11 1.71
C ALA A 78 0.38 -10.68 2.26
N TYR A 79 -0.64 -10.22 3.00
CA TYR A 79 -0.63 -8.91 3.67
C TYR A 79 0.50 -8.80 4.69
N THR A 80 0.78 -9.85 5.48
CA THR A 80 1.91 -9.87 6.42
C THR A 80 3.24 -9.67 5.69
N LYS A 81 3.48 -10.44 4.61
CA LYS A 81 4.71 -10.33 3.81
C LYS A 81 4.84 -8.97 3.13
N LEU A 82 3.73 -8.43 2.60
CA LEU A 82 3.72 -7.13 1.96
C LEU A 82 4.03 -6.00 2.95
N ALA A 83 3.42 -6.04 4.14
CA ALA A 83 3.69 -5.08 5.22
C ALA A 83 5.13 -5.19 5.73
N GLN A 84 5.69 -6.41 5.83
CA GLN A 84 7.09 -6.63 6.18
C GLN A 84 8.02 -5.97 5.17
N ALA A 85 7.82 -6.22 3.86
CA ALA A 85 8.64 -5.65 2.80
C ALA A 85 8.49 -4.11 2.75
N GLY A 86 7.26 -3.59 2.87
CA GLY A 86 7.00 -2.15 2.95
C GLY A 86 7.68 -1.47 4.14
N ALA A 87 7.64 -2.09 5.33
CA ALA A 87 8.28 -1.54 6.52
C ALA A 87 9.81 -1.46 6.38
N LYS A 88 10.42 -2.38 5.66
CA LYS A 88 11.86 -2.38 5.39
C LYS A 88 12.31 -1.23 4.49
N VAL A 89 11.45 -0.79 3.56
CA VAL A 89 11.73 0.33 2.65
C VAL A 89 11.17 1.66 3.16
N THR A 90 10.49 1.67 4.31
CA THR A 90 10.06 2.90 4.98
C THR A 90 11.16 3.42 5.91
N LYS A 91 11.49 4.70 5.83
CA LYS A 91 12.45 5.35 6.74
C LYS A 91 11.98 5.26 8.20
N LYS A 92 12.92 5.31 9.14
CA LYS A 92 12.57 5.56 10.55
C LYS A 92 11.91 6.94 10.66
N GLY A 93 10.75 7.00 11.32
CA GLY A 93 9.91 8.20 11.38
C GLY A 93 9.01 8.40 10.16
N GLY A 94 9.19 7.60 9.09
CA GLY A 94 8.36 7.62 7.90
C GLY A 94 7.01 6.91 8.13
N ILE A 95 6.10 7.05 7.17
CA ILE A 95 4.74 6.54 7.24
C ILE A 95 4.57 5.36 6.29
N LEU A 96 4.03 4.26 6.80
CA LEU A 96 3.53 3.14 6.03
C LEU A 96 2.00 3.16 6.06
N PHE A 97 1.37 3.30 4.90
CA PHE A 97 -0.06 3.08 4.71
C PHE A 97 -0.30 1.73 4.07
N ALA A 98 -1.13 0.90 4.68
CA ALA A 98 -1.55 -0.37 4.12
C ALA A 98 -3.06 -0.42 3.98
N ALA A 99 -3.54 -0.83 2.80
CA ALA A 99 -4.94 -0.94 2.46
C ALA A 99 -5.34 -2.35 2.00
N SER A 100 -6.62 -2.64 2.07
CA SER A 100 -7.22 -3.86 1.54
C SER A 100 -8.66 -3.62 1.10
N CYS A 101 -9.00 -4.10 -0.10
CA CYS A 101 -10.36 -4.16 -0.63
C CYS A 101 -10.97 -5.59 -0.57
N SER A 102 -10.36 -6.53 0.16
CA SER A 102 -10.83 -7.92 0.24
C SER A 102 -12.03 -8.07 1.16
N VAL A 103 -13.21 -8.37 0.60
CA VAL A 103 -14.45 -8.64 1.35
C VAL A 103 -14.30 -9.79 2.35
N HIS A 104 -13.57 -10.85 1.96
CA HIS A 104 -13.41 -12.06 2.79
C HIS A 104 -12.37 -11.95 3.89
N VAL A 105 -11.65 -10.83 3.97
CA VAL A 105 -10.67 -10.58 5.03
C VAL A 105 -11.30 -9.64 6.06
N GLN A 106 -11.56 -10.17 7.26
CA GLN A 106 -12.08 -9.37 8.36
C GLN A 106 -11.11 -8.26 8.76
N THR A 107 -11.63 -7.08 9.06
CA THR A 107 -10.87 -5.87 9.37
C THR A 107 -9.86 -6.08 10.50
N ALA A 108 -10.24 -6.71 11.60
CA ALA A 108 -9.34 -6.98 12.72
C ALA A 108 -8.19 -7.92 12.33
N ASN A 109 -8.44 -8.92 11.47
CA ASN A 109 -7.42 -9.85 11.01
C ASN A 109 -6.44 -9.17 10.02
N PHE A 110 -6.94 -8.26 9.17
CA PHE A 110 -6.10 -7.45 8.30
C PHE A 110 -5.10 -6.60 9.12
N TYR A 111 -5.58 -5.86 10.13
CA TYR A 111 -4.68 -5.06 10.98
C TYR A 111 -3.66 -5.91 11.71
N LYS A 112 -4.07 -7.06 12.27
CA LYS A 112 -3.13 -8.01 12.89
C LYS A 112 -2.05 -8.48 11.91
N ALA A 113 -2.42 -8.77 10.66
CA ALA A 113 -1.47 -9.18 9.63
C ALA A 113 -0.47 -8.07 9.28
N VAL A 114 -0.93 -6.82 9.13
CA VAL A 114 -0.07 -5.67 8.88
C VAL A 114 0.93 -5.47 10.04
N PHE A 115 0.45 -5.44 11.27
CA PHE A 115 1.30 -5.23 12.45
C PHE A 115 2.31 -6.36 12.65
N ALA A 116 1.89 -7.62 12.43
CA ALA A 116 2.81 -8.76 12.45
C ALA A 116 3.89 -8.63 11.37
N GLY A 117 3.55 -8.12 10.19
CA GLY A 117 4.50 -7.85 9.12
C GLY A 117 5.54 -6.81 9.51
N ILE A 118 5.13 -5.68 10.09
CA ILE A 118 6.03 -4.63 10.56
C ILE A 118 7.00 -5.18 11.62
N HIS A 119 6.49 -5.93 12.61
CA HIS A 119 7.33 -6.57 13.63
C HIS A 119 8.31 -7.59 13.01
N SER A 120 7.87 -8.36 12.02
CA SER A 120 8.74 -9.34 11.31
C SER A 120 9.85 -8.66 10.50
N ALA A 121 9.72 -7.36 10.19
CA ALA A 121 10.79 -6.56 9.60
C ALA A 121 11.82 -6.07 10.64
N GLY A 122 11.66 -6.42 11.92
CA GLY A 122 12.47 -5.89 13.01
C GLY A 122 12.18 -4.42 13.33
N ARG A 123 10.96 -3.91 12.98
CA ARG A 123 10.57 -2.52 13.14
C ARG A 123 9.43 -2.41 14.16
N GLY A 124 9.45 -1.30 14.92
CA GLY A 124 8.30 -0.85 15.69
C GLY A 124 7.38 0.05 14.86
N TYR A 125 6.24 0.38 15.43
CA TYR A 125 5.30 1.34 14.82
C TYR A 125 4.47 2.07 15.87
N GLU A 126 4.01 3.25 15.48
CA GLU A 126 2.95 4.00 16.13
C GLU A 126 1.75 4.02 15.17
N GLU A 127 0.59 3.53 15.61
CA GLU A 127 -0.63 3.59 14.82
C GLU A 127 -1.17 5.03 14.82
N ILE A 128 -1.25 5.66 13.63
CA ILE A 128 -1.73 7.04 13.49
C ILE A 128 -3.26 7.06 13.36
N SER A 129 -3.80 6.25 12.43
CA SER A 129 -5.24 6.22 12.15
C SER A 129 -5.63 4.98 11.36
N ARG A 130 -6.90 4.64 11.44
CA ARG A 130 -7.55 3.63 10.60
C ARG A 130 -8.55 4.31 9.68
N THR A 131 -8.67 3.78 8.46
CA THR A 131 -9.61 4.28 7.46
C THR A 131 -10.50 3.15 6.95
N GLY A 132 -11.64 3.54 6.39
CA GLY A 132 -12.58 2.66 5.72
C GLY A 132 -13.09 3.31 4.44
N HIS A 133 -14.37 3.17 4.15
CA HIS A 133 -15.00 3.84 3.02
C HIS A 133 -15.03 5.35 3.20
N ALA A 134 -14.88 6.07 2.10
CA ALA A 134 -15.01 7.51 2.08
C ALA A 134 -16.47 7.94 2.38
N LYS A 135 -16.65 9.13 2.96
CA LYS A 135 -17.98 9.63 3.38
C LYS A 135 -18.95 9.84 2.21
N ASP A 136 -18.43 10.06 1.01
CA ASP A 136 -19.17 10.18 -0.24
C ASP A 136 -19.57 8.83 -0.87
N HIS A 137 -19.16 7.72 -0.25
CA HIS A 137 -19.56 6.35 -0.58
C HIS A 137 -20.42 5.75 0.54
N PRO A 138 -21.67 6.22 0.71
CA PRO A 138 -22.52 5.73 1.78
C PRO A 138 -22.84 4.24 1.57
N LEU A 139 -22.55 3.45 2.60
CA LEU A 139 -22.85 2.03 2.60
C LEU A 139 -24.23 1.82 3.24
N THR A 140 -25.14 1.23 2.47
CA THR A 140 -26.49 0.90 2.93
C THR A 140 -26.61 -0.53 3.44
N PHE A 141 -25.54 -1.34 3.30
CA PHE A 141 -25.52 -2.75 3.71
C PHE A 141 -24.13 -3.15 4.21
N ARG A 142 -24.09 -4.02 5.20
CA ARG A 142 -22.88 -4.39 5.95
C ARG A 142 -21.82 -5.10 5.10
N GLU A 143 -22.25 -5.88 4.10
CA GLU A 143 -21.35 -6.58 3.18
C GLU A 143 -20.58 -5.63 2.26
N GLY A 144 -21.03 -4.39 2.12
CA GLY A 144 -20.34 -3.32 1.41
C GLY A 144 -19.11 -2.78 2.13
N GLU A 145 -18.95 -3.03 3.45
CA GLU A 145 -17.82 -2.57 4.26
C GLU A 145 -16.55 -3.40 3.99
N TYR A 146 -16.00 -3.32 2.80
CA TYR A 146 -14.81 -4.10 2.41
C TYR A 146 -13.51 -3.31 2.39
N LEU A 147 -13.56 -1.97 2.31
CA LEU A 147 -12.36 -1.14 2.37
C LEU A 147 -11.89 -0.96 3.81
N LYS A 148 -10.61 -1.12 4.00
CA LYS A 148 -9.92 -0.90 5.27
C LYS A 148 -8.49 -0.49 5.02
N GLY A 149 -7.99 0.43 5.82
CA GLY A 149 -6.62 0.88 5.75
C GLY A 149 -6.11 1.30 7.12
N VAL A 150 -4.79 1.32 7.26
CA VAL A 150 -4.12 1.77 8.47
C VAL A 150 -2.87 2.55 8.13
N PHE A 151 -2.68 3.69 8.81
CA PHE A 151 -1.48 4.49 8.77
C PHE A 151 -0.62 4.17 10.00
N CYS A 152 0.64 3.81 9.76
CA CYS A 152 1.62 3.50 10.79
C CYS A 152 2.86 4.36 10.61
N LYS A 153 3.29 5.07 11.66
CA LYS A 153 4.61 5.70 11.70
C LYS A 153 5.62 4.65 12.12
N ILE A 154 6.62 4.40 11.30
CA ILE A 154 7.63 3.36 11.54
C ILE A 154 8.73 3.87 12.49
N THR A 155 9.05 3.08 13.53
CA THR A 155 10.03 3.44 14.55
C THR A 155 11.24 2.50 14.57
#